data_ba90755e74ecfa9185bc584b9a2647a7
#
_entry.id   ba90755e74ecfa9185bc584b9a2647a7
#
_cell.length_a   1.000
_cell.length_b   1.000
_cell.length_c   1.000
_cell.angle_alpha   90.00
_cell.angle_beta   90.00
_cell.angle_gamma   90.00
#
_symmetry.space_group_name_H-M   'P 1'
#
loop_
_entity.id
_entity.type
_entity.pdbx_description
1 polymer ?
#
loop_
_entity_poly.entity_id
_entity_poly.type
_entity_poly.pdbx_seq_one_letter_code
_entity_poly.pdbx_strand_id
1 'polypeptide(L)'
;MVLFITMSSSAQTNQELTAHYKKYYKQMQSQADIQGVINALTHLNVLEPSQARKDTLATLYMNEGRHVEALNTIGIEKNESDSDLAVQVKAFSLKAINDIDQALIHYEELFKRKPNPFIAYELAEMKIRTGDLMGATRNITFGIANSDGEIVRNYYETQQPYSVPMKAAFTYLKGLVKINEDRENNIDAAISIL
;
A
#
# COMPACT_ATOMS: atom_id res chain seq x y z
N MET A 1 -56.99 32.50 17.71
CA MET A 1 -55.76 32.39 18.46
C MET A 1 -54.95 31.24 17.85
N VAL A 2 -53.96 31.55 17.00
CA VAL A 2 -53.16 30.55 16.29
C VAL A 2 -51.91 30.34 17.13
N LEU A 3 -51.72 29.12 17.66
CA LEU A 3 -50.56 28.72 18.43
C LEU A 3 -49.42 28.40 17.46
N PHE A 4 -48.45 29.30 17.35
CA PHE A 4 -47.18 28.99 16.64
C PHE A 4 -46.33 28.11 17.56
N ILE A 5 -46.29 26.81 17.28
CA ILE A 5 -45.30 25.91 17.87
C ILE A 5 -43.99 26.14 17.13
N THR A 6 -43.09 26.92 17.69
CA THR A 6 -41.70 27.02 17.24
C THR A 6 -40.99 25.73 17.61
N MET A 7 -40.84 24.82 16.64
CA MET A 7 -39.92 23.69 16.78
C MET A 7 -38.48 24.24 16.79
N SER A 8 -37.90 24.36 17.97
CA SER A 8 -36.46 24.59 18.13
C SER A 8 -35.73 23.32 17.64
N SER A 9 -35.36 23.29 16.38
CA SER A 9 -34.39 22.30 15.87
C SER A 9 -33.07 22.63 16.54
N SER A 10 -32.74 21.96 17.62
CA SER A 10 -31.39 22.00 18.20
C SER A 10 -30.44 21.33 17.19
N ALA A 11 -29.75 22.16 16.40
CA ALA A 11 -28.65 21.63 15.58
C ALA A 11 -27.65 20.97 16.54
N GLN A 12 -27.40 19.70 16.34
CA GLN A 12 -26.36 18.94 17.08
C GLN A 12 -25.05 19.70 17.00
N THR A 13 -24.41 19.97 18.11
CA THR A 13 -23.10 20.64 18.11
C THR A 13 -22.03 19.72 17.51
N ASN A 14 -20.98 20.30 16.92
CA ASN A 14 -19.84 19.51 16.44
C ASN A 14 -19.27 18.61 17.54
N GLN A 15 -19.33 19.04 18.79
CA GLN A 15 -18.85 18.26 19.93
C GLN A 15 -19.73 17.02 20.19
N GLU A 16 -21.05 17.15 20.11
CA GLU A 16 -21.98 16.03 20.27
C GLU A 16 -21.83 15.02 19.13
N LEU A 17 -21.71 15.50 17.89
CA LEU A 17 -21.46 14.66 16.72
C LEU A 17 -20.11 13.92 16.83
N THR A 18 -19.08 14.62 17.27
CA THR A 18 -17.76 14.00 17.51
C THR A 18 -17.85 12.91 18.58
N ALA A 19 -18.53 13.17 19.70
CA ALA A 19 -18.72 12.17 20.75
C ALA A 19 -19.53 10.96 20.24
N HIS A 20 -20.57 11.21 19.44
CA HIS A 20 -21.36 10.16 18.81
C HIS A 20 -20.50 9.26 17.90
N TYR A 21 -19.73 9.83 16.96
CA TYR A 21 -18.91 9.05 16.04
C TYR A 21 -17.74 8.37 16.74
N LYS A 22 -17.17 8.91 17.81
CA LYS A 22 -16.18 8.22 18.65
C LYS A 22 -16.77 6.96 19.31
N LYS A 23 -18.01 7.03 19.79
CA LYS A 23 -18.72 5.87 20.36
C LYS A 23 -19.06 4.84 19.27
N TYR A 24 -19.56 5.30 18.12
CA TYR A 24 -19.89 4.47 16.99
C TYR A 24 -18.65 3.74 16.46
N TYR A 25 -17.51 4.43 16.31
CA TYR A 25 -16.23 3.84 15.94
C TYR A 25 -15.84 2.66 16.84
N LYS A 26 -15.89 2.86 18.17
CA LYS A 26 -15.57 1.79 19.14
C LYS A 26 -16.51 0.60 19.02
N GLN A 27 -17.79 0.86 18.80
CA GLN A 27 -18.80 -0.20 18.62
C GLN A 27 -18.50 -1.01 17.34
N MET A 28 -18.25 -0.35 16.22
CA MET A 28 -17.94 -1.03 14.94
C MET A 28 -16.64 -1.82 15.03
N GLN A 29 -15.62 -1.29 15.72
CA GLN A 29 -14.40 -2.05 16.00
C GLN A 29 -14.67 -3.32 16.80
N SER A 30 -15.50 -3.24 17.84
CA SER A 30 -15.84 -4.41 18.67
C SER A 30 -16.63 -5.49 17.92
N GLN A 31 -17.31 -5.10 16.85
CA GLN A 31 -18.08 -5.98 15.97
C GLN A 31 -17.29 -6.47 14.77
N ALA A 32 -16.02 -6.04 14.62
CA ALA A 32 -15.20 -6.24 13.42
C ALA A 32 -15.89 -5.77 12.11
N ASP A 33 -16.76 -4.76 12.22
CA ASP A 33 -17.43 -4.15 11.06
C ASP A 33 -16.52 -3.10 10.42
N ILE A 34 -15.72 -3.52 9.44
CA ILE A 34 -14.76 -2.66 8.74
C ILE A 34 -15.47 -1.49 8.05
N GLN A 35 -16.63 -1.72 7.42
CA GLN A 35 -17.36 -0.65 6.73
C GLN A 35 -17.92 0.39 7.71
N GLY A 36 -18.41 -0.06 8.86
CA GLY A 36 -18.82 0.83 9.95
C GLY A 36 -17.65 1.63 10.52
N VAL A 37 -16.46 1.02 10.65
CA VAL A 37 -15.22 1.71 11.06
C VAL A 37 -14.83 2.79 10.03
N ILE A 38 -14.83 2.47 8.74
CA ILE A 38 -14.54 3.43 7.66
C ILE A 38 -15.51 4.61 7.73
N ASN A 39 -16.80 4.34 7.86
CA ASN A 39 -17.83 5.38 7.98
C ASN A 39 -17.57 6.30 9.18
N ALA A 40 -17.35 5.73 10.36
CA ALA A 40 -17.05 6.50 11.57
C ALA A 40 -15.79 7.38 11.39
N LEU A 41 -14.71 6.84 10.84
CA LEU A 41 -13.46 7.57 10.61
C LEU A 41 -13.62 8.69 9.58
N THR A 42 -14.41 8.47 8.54
CA THR A 42 -14.73 9.50 7.53
C THR A 42 -15.39 10.72 8.18
N HIS A 43 -16.43 10.50 8.99
CA HIS A 43 -17.08 11.59 9.71
C HIS A 43 -16.16 12.26 10.75
N LEU A 44 -15.41 11.46 11.52
CA LEU A 44 -14.45 11.98 12.48
C LEU A 44 -13.34 12.80 11.83
N ASN A 45 -12.91 12.43 10.62
CA ASN A 45 -11.89 13.19 9.91
C ASN A 45 -12.38 14.56 9.42
N VAL A 46 -13.70 14.71 9.18
CA VAL A 46 -14.32 16.01 8.88
C VAL A 46 -14.47 16.85 10.15
N LEU A 47 -14.91 16.24 11.24
CA LEU A 47 -15.19 16.95 12.51
C LEU A 47 -13.92 17.34 13.28
N GLU A 48 -12.95 16.46 13.32
CA GLU A 48 -11.66 16.63 13.98
C GLU A 48 -10.53 16.11 13.06
N PRO A 49 -10.07 16.87 12.05
CA PRO A 49 -9.02 16.42 11.14
C PRO A 49 -7.75 16.00 11.89
N SER A 50 -7.19 14.83 11.52
CA SER A 50 -5.96 14.30 12.09
C SER A 50 -5.21 13.47 11.07
N GLN A 51 -3.90 13.68 10.93
CA GLN A 51 -3.08 12.90 9.98
C GLN A 51 -3.11 11.41 10.34
N ALA A 52 -2.95 11.05 11.59
CA ALA A 52 -3.02 9.65 12.04
C ALA A 52 -4.37 8.99 11.67
N ARG A 53 -5.46 9.74 11.73
CA ARG A 53 -6.77 9.24 11.32
C ARG A 53 -6.90 9.08 9.81
N LYS A 54 -6.34 10.02 9.03
CA LYS A 54 -6.26 9.89 7.57
C LYS A 54 -5.44 8.65 7.17
N ASP A 55 -4.29 8.44 7.80
CA ASP A 55 -3.43 7.29 7.53
C ASP A 55 -4.15 5.98 7.84
N THR A 56 -4.87 5.93 8.98
CA THR A 56 -5.68 4.74 9.34
C THR A 56 -6.81 4.50 8.33
N LEU A 57 -7.55 5.55 7.95
CA LEU A 57 -8.64 5.45 6.98
C LEU A 57 -8.13 5.00 5.61
N ALA A 58 -7.03 5.57 5.15
CA ALA A 58 -6.41 5.19 3.88
C ALA A 58 -5.92 3.73 3.89
N THR A 59 -5.37 3.27 5.03
CA THR A 59 -4.96 1.87 5.20
C THR A 59 -6.16 0.93 5.12
N LEU A 60 -7.29 1.29 5.71
CA LEU A 60 -8.51 0.47 5.62
C LEU A 60 -9.01 0.42 4.18
N TYR A 61 -9.03 1.54 3.47
CA TYR A 61 -9.39 1.55 2.06
C TYR A 61 -8.45 0.67 1.21
N MET A 62 -7.14 0.78 1.43
CA MET A 62 -6.15 -0.04 0.72
C MET A 62 -6.39 -1.54 0.98
N ASN A 63 -6.63 -1.94 2.23
CA ASN A 63 -6.88 -3.35 2.59
C ASN A 63 -8.17 -3.90 2.00
N GLU A 64 -9.17 -3.04 1.77
CA GLU A 64 -10.42 -3.38 1.07
C GLU A 64 -10.27 -3.33 -0.47
N GLY A 65 -9.07 -3.13 -1.00
CA GLY A 65 -8.82 -2.99 -2.44
C GLY A 65 -9.28 -1.66 -3.04
N ARG A 66 -9.70 -0.71 -2.22
CA ARG A 66 -10.20 0.61 -2.61
C ARG A 66 -9.04 1.61 -2.73
N HIS A 67 -8.12 1.31 -3.66
CA HIS A 67 -6.86 2.03 -3.79
C HIS A 67 -7.03 3.50 -4.17
N VAL A 68 -8.01 3.83 -5.00
CA VAL A 68 -8.30 5.21 -5.40
C VAL A 68 -8.78 6.04 -4.21
N GLU A 69 -9.67 5.49 -3.37
CA GLU A 69 -10.14 6.17 -2.17
C GLU A 69 -9.03 6.30 -1.11
N ALA A 70 -8.14 5.30 -1.02
CA ALA A 70 -6.95 5.40 -0.17
C ALA A 70 -6.08 6.60 -0.57
N LEU A 71 -5.76 6.72 -1.86
CA LEU A 71 -4.95 7.81 -2.40
C LEU A 71 -5.66 9.17 -2.31
N ASN A 72 -6.97 9.23 -2.54
CA ASN A 72 -7.76 10.46 -2.34
C ASN A 72 -7.74 10.94 -0.88
N THR A 73 -7.56 10.01 0.08
CA THR A 73 -7.53 10.35 1.51
C THR A 73 -6.21 10.97 1.95
N ILE A 74 -5.06 10.50 1.41
CA ILE A 74 -3.71 10.93 1.84
C ILE A 74 -2.90 11.65 0.77
N GLY A 75 -3.41 11.73 -0.47
CA GLY A 75 -2.69 12.27 -1.62
C GLY A 75 -1.71 11.27 -2.24
N ILE A 76 -1.16 11.65 -3.40
CA ILE A 76 -0.20 10.85 -4.16
C ILE A 76 1.23 11.38 -4.06
N GLU A 77 1.39 12.67 -3.74
CA GLU A 77 2.69 13.33 -3.69
C GLU A 77 3.55 12.81 -2.53
N LYS A 78 4.86 12.74 -2.75
CA LYS A 78 5.82 12.44 -1.69
C LYS A 78 5.97 13.65 -0.78
N ASN A 79 5.77 13.46 0.53
CA ASN A 79 5.99 14.48 1.54
C ASN A 79 6.98 13.98 2.60
N GLU A 80 7.88 14.84 3.04
CA GLU A 80 8.86 14.48 4.07
C GLU A 80 8.19 14.15 5.43
N SER A 81 7.03 14.74 5.68
CA SER A 81 6.23 14.50 6.89
C SER A 81 5.35 13.26 6.83
N ASP A 82 5.36 12.52 5.71
CA ASP A 82 4.58 11.28 5.59
C ASP A 82 5.01 10.26 6.66
N SER A 83 4.02 9.71 7.36
CA SER A 83 4.25 8.56 8.24
C SER A 83 4.68 7.33 7.44
N ASP A 84 5.31 6.35 8.08
CA ASP A 84 5.64 5.08 7.43
C ASP A 84 4.39 4.41 6.83
N LEU A 85 3.25 4.56 7.52
CA LEU A 85 1.97 4.03 7.07
C LEU A 85 1.47 4.74 5.81
N ALA A 86 1.57 6.07 5.77
CA ALA A 86 1.21 6.86 4.58
C ALA A 86 2.08 6.49 3.37
N VAL A 87 3.41 6.37 3.55
CA VAL A 87 4.32 5.94 2.48
C VAL A 87 3.96 4.54 1.98
N GLN A 88 3.66 3.62 2.89
CA GLN A 88 3.24 2.27 2.54
C GLN A 88 1.94 2.26 1.72
N VAL A 89 0.92 2.99 2.18
CA VAL A 89 -0.38 3.08 1.47
C VAL A 89 -0.19 3.66 0.07
N LYS A 90 0.59 4.73 -0.07
CA LYS A 90 0.89 5.34 -1.38
C LYS A 90 1.61 4.34 -2.29
N ALA A 91 2.68 3.70 -1.81
CA ALA A 91 3.46 2.72 -2.57
C ALA A 91 2.57 1.59 -3.11
N PHE A 92 1.82 0.93 -2.23
CA PHE A 92 1.01 -0.22 -2.59
C PHE A 92 -0.19 0.16 -3.46
N SER A 93 -0.88 1.26 -3.13
CA SER A 93 -2.06 1.68 -3.88
C SER A 93 -1.72 2.17 -5.28
N LEU A 94 -0.64 2.93 -5.45
CA LEU A 94 -0.17 3.38 -6.77
C LEU A 94 0.25 2.18 -7.64
N LYS A 95 0.97 1.20 -7.09
CA LYS A 95 1.29 -0.04 -7.81
C LYS A 95 0.02 -0.78 -8.23
N ALA A 96 -0.97 -0.90 -7.33
CA ALA A 96 -2.22 -1.61 -7.60
C ALA A 96 -3.04 -0.99 -8.73
N ILE A 97 -3.02 0.35 -8.88
CA ILE A 97 -3.67 1.06 -10.00
C ILE A 97 -2.76 1.19 -11.23
N ASN A 98 -1.59 0.52 -11.20
CA ASN A 98 -0.59 0.50 -12.28
C ASN A 98 0.07 1.87 -12.58
N ASP A 99 0.08 2.80 -11.64
CA ASP A 99 0.90 4.02 -11.71
C ASP A 99 2.32 3.71 -11.21
N ILE A 100 3.11 3.06 -12.07
CA ILE A 100 4.41 2.49 -11.69
C ILE A 100 5.44 3.57 -11.39
N ASP A 101 5.43 4.68 -12.10
CA ASP A 101 6.40 5.76 -11.90
C ASP A 101 6.22 6.41 -10.52
N GLN A 102 5.00 6.71 -10.13
CA GLN A 102 4.70 7.23 -8.81
C GLN A 102 4.92 6.18 -7.72
N ALA A 103 4.55 4.92 -7.97
CA ALA A 103 4.78 3.82 -7.03
C ALA A 103 6.27 3.68 -6.70
N LEU A 104 7.16 3.73 -7.70
CA LEU A 104 8.61 3.63 -7.50
C LEU A 104 9.14 4.66 -6.51
N ILE A 105 8.69 5.93 -6.58
CA ILE A 105 9.09 7.01 -5.67
C ILE A 105 8.82 6.61 -4.21
N HIS A 106 7.64 6.08 -3.95
CA HIS A 106 7.23 5.70 -2.59
C HIS A 106 7.84 4.37 -2.14
N TYR A 107 8.01 3.40 -3.04
CA TYR A 107 8.70 2.15 -2.73
C TYR A 107 10.19 2.37 -2.42
N GLU A 108 10.87 3.29 -3.11
CA GLU A 108 12.25 3.67 -2.79
C GLU A 108 12.35 4.34 -1.41
N GLU A 109 11.41 5.23 -1.09
CA GLU A 109 11.35 5.83 0.25
C GLU A 109 11.07 4.78 1.33
N LEU A 110 10.15 3.86 1.07
CA LEU A 110 9.83 2.77 1.99
C LEU A 110 11.04 1.85 2.19
N PHE A 111 11.77 1.51 1.13
CA PHE A 111 12.99 0.72 1.20
C PHE A 111 14.10 1.42 1.98
N LYS A 112 14.26 2.72 1.78
CA LYS A 112 15.21 3.53 2.53
C LYS A 112 14.92 3.52 4.04
N ARG A 113 13.64 3.60 4.42
CA ARG A 113 13.22 3.60 5.82
C ARG A 113 13.30 2.21 6.46
N LYS A 114 12.85 1.18 5.75
CA LYS A 114 12.71 -0.20 6.24
C LYS A 114 13.12 -1.20 5.17
N PRO A 115 14.43 -1.35 4.89
CA PRO A 115 14.90 -2.28 3.87
C PRO A 115 14.55 -3.72 4.27
N ASN A 116 13.88 -4.43 3.36
CA ASN A 116 13.55 -5.84 3.52
C ASN A 116 13.39 -6.52 2.15
N PRO A 117 13.47 -7.88 2.08
CA PRO A 117 13.39 -8.60 0.82
C PRO A 117 12.09 -8.39 0.04
N PHE A 118 10.94 -8.23 0.71
CA PHE A 118 9.66 -8.03 0.00
C PHE A 118 9.64 -6.72 -0.77
N ILE A 119 10.05 -5.62 -0.12
CA ILE A 119 10.13 -4.30 -0.76
C ILE A 119 11.20 -4.31 -1.86
N ALA A 120 12.34 -4.97 -1.64
CA ALA A 120 13.38 -5.12 -2.66
C ALA A 120 12.87 -5.87 -3.89
N TYR A 121 12.04 -6.92 -3.71
CA TYR A 121 11.43 -7.65 -4.82
C TYR A 121 10.50 -6.76 -5.64
N GLU A 122 9.60 -6.02 -4.97
CA GLU A 122 8.67 -5.10 -5.62
C GLU A 122 9.43 -4.03 -6.44
N LEU A 123 10.47 -3.46 -5.86
CA LEU A 123 11.35 -2.49 -6.55
C LEU A 123 12.04 -3.12 -7.77
N ALA A 124 12.60 -4.32 -7.63
CA ALA A 124 13.28 -5.00 -8.73
C ALA A 124 12.33 -5.28 -9.89
N GLU A 125 11.13 -5.79 -9.60
CA GLU A 125 10.10 -6.07 -10.59
C GLU A 125 9.68 -4.81 -11.35
N MET A 126 9.38 -3.72 -10.63
CA MET A 126 9.00 -2.45 -11.25
C MET A 126 10.13 -1.84 -12.08
N LYS A 127 11.38 -1.89 -11.59
CA LYS A 127 12.56 -1.38 -12.30
C LYS A 127 12.86 -2.16 -13.56
N ILE A 128 12.66 -3.47 -13.58
CA ILE A 128 12.73 -4.26 -14.83
C ILE A 128 11.70 -3.76 -15.84
N ARG A 129 10.46 -3.53 -15.39
CA ARG A 129 9.38 -3.05 -16.27
C ARG A 129 9.64 -1.64 -16.84
N THR A 130 10.31 -0.78 -16.09
CA THR A 130 10.68 0.59 -16.52
C THR A 130 12.03 0.68 -17.20
N GLY A 131 12.79 -0.43 -17.31
CA GLY A 131 14.09 -0.49 -17.97
C GLY A 131 15.28 -0.07 -17.10
N ASP A 132 15.10 0.25 -15.81
CA ASP A 132 16.22 0.46 -14.88
C ASP A 132 16.84 -0.88 -14.44
N LEU A 133 17.52 -1.56 -15.37
CA LEU A 133 18.11 -2.87 -15.12
C LEU A 133 19.24 -2.83 -14.08
N MET A 134 19.96 -1.71 -13.99
CA MET A 134 21.01 -1.53 -12.98
C MET A 134 20.41 -1.38 -11.58
N GLY A 135 19.34 -0.60 -11.44
CA GLY A 135 18.60 -0.46 -10.18
C GLY A 135 17.95 -1.78 -9.77
N ALA A 136 17.35 -2.51 -10.72
CA ALA A 136 16.80 -3.83 -10.48
C ALA A 136 17.87 -4.79 -9.94
N THR A 137 19.05 -4.84 -10.56
CA THR A 137 20.17 -5.71 -10.13
C THR A 137 20.62 -5.42 -8.70
N ARG A 138 20.67 -4.13 -8.29
CA ARG A 138 20.99 -3.77 -6.90
C ARG A 138 19.95 -4.32 -5.91
N ASN A 139 18.67 -4.17 -6.22
CA ASN A 139 17.59 -4.69 -5.37
C ASN A 139 17.56 -6.22 -5.32
N ILE A 140 17.83 -6.90 -6.45
CA ILE A 140 17.96 -8.36 -6.51
C ILE A 140 19.13 -8.85 -5.65
N THR A 141 20.30 -8.21 -5.76
CA THR A 141 21.48 -8.55 -4.96
C THR A 141 21.20 -8.42 -3.46
N PHE A 142 20.57 -7.31 -3.06
CA PHE A 142 20.14 -7.13 -1.68
C PHE A 142 19.16 -8.23 -1.25
N GLY A 143 18.16 -8.52 -2.07
CA GLY A 143 17.15 -9.52 -1.77
C GLY A 143 17.72 -10.93 -1.59
N ILE A 144 18.62 -11.37 -2.47
CA ILE A 144 19.29 -12.68 -2.37
C ILE A 144 20.13 -12.76 -1.09
N ALA A 145 20.85 -11.69 -0.75
CA ALA A 145 21.71 -11.65 0.44
C ALA A 145 20.93 -11.62 1.76
N ASN A 146 19.69 -11.10 1.75
CA ASN A 146 18.87 -10.91 2.94
C ASN A 146 17.64 -11.84 3.01
N SER A 147 17.52 -12.81 2.09
CA SER A 147 16.48 -13.85 2.13
C SER A 147 17.09 -15.13 2.69
N ASP A 148 16.64 -15.53 3.87
CA ASP A 148 16.90 -16.88 4.39
C ASP A 148 15.98 -17.91 3.72
N GLY A 149 16.17 -19.19 4.03
CA GLY A 149 15.40 -20.28 3.40
C GLY A 149 13.94 -20.37 3.84
N GLU A 150 13.54 -19.61 4.86
CA GLU A 150 12.18 -19.62 5.42
C GLU A 150 11.28 -18.54 4.81
N ILE A 151 11.87 -17.47 4.27
CA ILE A 151 11.10 -16.39 3.65
C ILE A 151 10.54 -16.87 2.30
N VAL A 152 9.21 -16.86 2.20
CA VAL A 152 8.50 -17.24 0.97
C VAL A 152 7.71 -16.07 0.39
N ARG A 153 7.60 -16.05 -0.95
CA ARG A 153 6.66 -15.21 -1.69
C ARG A 153 5.44 -16.04 -2.06
N ASN A 154 4.28 -15.52 -1.73
CA ASN A 154 3.00 -16.13 -2.07
C ASN A 154 2.44 -15.50 -3.36
N TYR A 155 1.96 -16.33 -4.26
CA TYR A 155 1.27 -15.95 -5.49
C TYR A 155 -0.18 -16.39 -5.39
N TYR A 156 -1.10 -15.43 -5.24
CA TYR A 156 -2.54 -15.65 -5.07
C TYR A 156 -3.34 -15.44 -6.35
N GLU A 157 -2.71 -14.90 -7.39
CA GLU A 157 -3.34 -14.50 -8.65
C GLU A 157 -3.63 -15.66 -9.60
N THR A 158 -3.21 -16.86 -9.21
CA THR A 158 -3.42 -18.10 -9.98
C THR A 158 -4.61 -18.88 -9.44
N GLN A 159 -5.20 -19.74 -10.29
CA GLN A 159 -6.30 -20.64 -9.86
C GLN A 159 -5.91 -21.54 -8.68
N GLN A 160 -4.63 -21.85 -8.55
CA GLN A 160 -4.07 -22.55 -7.40
C GLN A 160 -2.96 -21.70 -6.80
N PRO A 161 -3.20 -21.02 -5.68
CA PRO A 161 -2.17 -20.25 -4.99
C PRO A 161 -0.96 -21.13 -4.65
N TYR A 162 0.23 -20.60 -4.86
CA TYR A 162 1.48 -21.31 -4.53
C TYR A 162 2.48 -20.36 -3.87
N SER A 163 3.45 -20.96 -3.19
CA SER A 163 4.54 -20.24 -2.55
C SER A 163 5.88 -20.69 -3.10
N VAL A 164 6.79 -19.73 -3.27
CA VAL A 164 8.18 -20.02 -3.63
C VAL A 164 9.13 -19.40 -2.61
N PRO A 165 10.30 -20.01 -2.34
CA PRO A 165 11.32 -19.34 -1.56
C PRO A 165 11.65 -17.98 -2.17
N MET A 166 11.75 -16.94 -1.35
CA MET A 166 12.02 -15.58 -1.83
C MET A 166 13.32 -15.51 -2.65
N LYS A 167 14.32 -16.29 -2.26
CA LYS A 167 15.59 -16.41 -2.99
C LYS A 167 15.41 -16.94 -4.42
N ALA A 168 14.50 -17.91 -4.61
CA ALA A 168 14.16 -18.42 -5.95
C ALA A 168 13.41 -17.36 -6.78
N ALA A 169 12.51 -16.60 -6.15
CA ALA A 169 11.84 -15.49 -6.81
C ALA A 169 12.83 -14.42 -7.31
N PHE A 170 13.85 -14.07 -6.51
CA PHE A 170 14.92 -13.17 -6.94
C PHE A 170 15.80 -13.78 -8.05
N THR A 171 16.05 -15.09 -8.01
CA THR A 171 16.80 -15.78 -9.06
C THR A 171 16.07 -15.67 -10.41
N TYR A 172 14.75 -15.82 -10.39
CA TYR A 172 13.91 -15.58 -11.57
C TYR A 172 14.04 -14.14 -12.09
N LEU A 173 13.92 -13.12 -11.20
CA LEU A 173 14.12 -11.73 -11.62
C LEU A 173 15.51 -11.46 -12.19
N LYS A 174 16.56 -12.13 -11.68
CA LYS A 174 17.92 -12.06 -12.22
C LYS A 174 17.98 -12.58 -13.64
N GLY A 175 17.30 -13.69 -13.93
CA GLY A 175 17.13 -14.20 -15.29
C GLY A 175 16.42 -13.20 -16.21
N LEU A 176 15.35 -12.56 -15.73
CA LEU A 176 14.64 -11.52 -16.48
C LEU A 176 15.52 -10.31 -16.79
N VAL A 177 16.33 -9.84 -15.84
CA VAL A 177 17.31 -8.76 -16.09
C VAL A 177 18.23 -9.17 -17.23
N LYS A 178 18.77 -10.40 -17.19
CA LYS A 178 19.70 -10.89 -18.19
C LYS A 178 19.09 -10.92 -19.59
N ILE A 179 17.83 -11.36 -19.72
CA ILE A 179 17.10 -11.33 -21.00
C ILE A 179 16.89 -9.89 -21.49
N ASN A 180 16.56 -8.97 -20.58
CA ASN A 180 16.30 -7.58 -20.97
C ASN A 180 17.57 -6.77 -21.30
N GLU A 181 18.76 -7.21 -20.88
CA GLU A 181 20.04 -6.62 -21.31
C GLU A 181 20.31 -6.86 -22.80
N ASP A 182 20.10 -8.09 -23.27
CA ASP A 182 20.23 -8.48 -24.68
C ASP A 182 19.47 -9.78 -24.92
N ARG A 183 18.27 -9.64 -25.48
CA ARG A 183 17.35 -10.78 -25.65
C ARG A 183 17.90 -11.84 -26.60
N GLU A 184 18.62 -11.43 -27.64
CA GLU A 184 19.09 -12.38 -28.68
C GLU A 184 20.27 -13.20 -28.17
N ASN A 185 21.18 -12.61 -27.42
CA ASN A 185 22.43 -13.23 -27.00
C ASN A 185 22.41 -13.81 -25.58
N ASN A 186 21.43 -13.45 -24.76
CA ASN A 186 21.42 -13.80 -23.32
C ASN A 186 20.39 -14.87 -22.92
N ILE A 187 19.69 -15.53 -23.87
CA ILE A 187 18.69 -16.56 -23.55
C ILE A 187 19.34 -17.72 -22.80
N ASP A 188 20.43 -18.28 -23.33
CA ASP A 188 21.12 -19.42 -22.71
C ASP A 188 21.74 -19.06 -21.35
N ALA A 189 22.27 -17.83 -21.22
CA ALA A 189 22.78 -17.34 -19.97
C ALA A 189 21.68 -17.13 -18.91
N ALA A 190 20.49 -16.67 -19.33
CA ALA A 190 19.33 -16.54 -18.44
C ALA A 190 18.81 -17.90 -17.98
N ILE A 191 18.73 -18.90 -18.88
CA ILE A 191 18.32 -20.26 -18.54
C ILE A 191 19.30 -20.89 -17.53
N SER A 192 20.60 -20.64 -17.67
CA SER A 192 21.62 -21.18 -16.76
C SER A 192 21.58 -20.57 -15.34
N ILE A 193 20.87 -19.45 -15.15
CA ILE A 193 20.66 -18.81 -13.86
C ILE A 193 19.50 -19.49 -13.10
N LEU A 194 18.52 -20.01 -13.81
CA LEU A 194 17.31 -20.65 -13.25
C LEU A 194 17.57 -22.09 -12.80
#